data_165c0f9207215a13f02f1b6cbb07f627
#
_entry.id   165c0f9207215a13f02f1b6cbb07f627
#
_cell.length_a   1.000
_cell.length_b   1.000
_cell.length_c   1.000
_cell.angle_alpha   90.00
_cell.angle_beta   90.00
_cell.angle_gamma   90.00
#
_symmetry.space_group_name_H-M   'P 1'
#
loop_
_entity.id
_entity.type
_entity.pdbx_description
1 polymer ?
#
loop_
_entity_poly.entity_id
_entity_poly.type
_entity_poly.pdbx_seq_one_letter_code
_entity_poly.pdbx_strand_id
1 'polypeptide(L)'
;QVQGTINGIGERCGNVDLTTIIANLELKYGYRCLPEGRLQGLTRLSRKVWETLAFDGPLGQPYVGSSAFAHKGGVHVSAVQRNPETYEHVTPESVGNSRKILISELSGGSNVRAKLANRYPELQGKTSATNILEDIQDKEHAGYSFENADGSFDLLVRRHLGHFSPCFEPIYYRIYSPANESASDQNDVTIAGAIEASVKVRIGDEEILCAAEGNGPVDALNQALRQALQARFPEINDLHLSDYTVRVINSTQETAAKVRVHLEHTFEGGTFGTVGVNVDVIKASWNALIEAYHFALMQHRDFQSEQRDLKNT
;
A
#
# COMPACT_ATOMS: atom_id res chain seq x y z
N GLN A 1 0.55 -34.07 -21.34
CA GLN A 1 -0.56 -33.18 -21.00
C GLN A 1 -0.57 -32.96 -19.50
N VAL A 2 -0.72 -31.71 -19.05
CA VAL A 2 -0.86 -31.30 -17.64
C VAL A 2 -2.25 -30.70 -17.48
N GLN A 3 -2.94 -31.04 -16.39
CA GLN A 3 -4.21 -30.46 -16.00
C GLN A 3 -4.06 -29.83 -14.62
N GLY A 4 -4.72 -28.73 -14.38
CA GLY A 4 -4.71 -27.98 -13.13
C GLY A 4 -5.63 -26.79 -13.21
N THR A 5 -5.54 -25.93 -12.23
CA THR A 5 -6.30 -24.67 -12.17
C THR A 5 -5.36 -23.49 -11.90
N ILE A 6 -5.78 -22.31 -12.28
CA ILE A 6 -5.05 -21.10 -11.88
C ILE A 6 -5.11 -20.99 -10.37
N ASN A 7 -3.94 -20.72 -9.75
CA ASN A 7 -3.76 -20.66 -8.30
C ASN A 7 -4.02 -21.98 -7.55
N GLY A 8 -4.12 -23.11 -8.23
CA GLY A 8 -4.36 -24.40 -7.59
C GLY A 8 -5.74 -24.57 -6.97
N ILE A 9 -6.72 -23.72 -7.33
CA ILE A 9 -8.06 -23.72 -6.73
C ILE A 9 -8.77 -25.04 -6.99
N GLY A 10 -9.36 -25.64 -5.95
CA GLY A 10 -10.10 -26.91 -6.04
C GLY A 10 -10.55 -27.39 -4.67
N GLU A 11 -11.25 -28.52 -4.64
CA GLU A 11 -11.70 -29.14 -3.40
C GLU A 11 -10.55 -29.60 -2.50
N ARG A 12 -10.79 -29.64 -1.22
CA ARG A 12 -9.88 -30.14 -0.18
C ARG A 12 -8.55 -29.38 -0.14
N CYS A 13 -7.46 -29.97 -0.66
CA CYS A 13 -6.13 -29.33 -0.75
C CYS A 13 -5.88 -28.61 -2.07
N GLY A 14 -6.88 -28.55 -2.96
CA GLY A 14 -6.78 -27.91 -4.27
C GLY A 14 -6.27 -28.83 -5.37
N ASN A 15 -6.06 -28.25 -6.53
CA ASN A 15 -5.49 -28.86 -7.72
C ASN A 15 -4.02 -28.43 -7.93
N VAL A 16 -3.41 -28.94 -9.01
CA VAL A 16 -2.10 -28.44 -9.45
C VAL A 16 -2.22 -26.96 -9.82
N ASP A 17 -1.34 -26.14 -9.26
CA ASP A 17 -1.27 -24.73 -9.59
C ASP A 17 -0.60 -24.51 -10.95
N LEU A 18 -1.41 -24.17 -11.95
CA LEU A 18 -0.93 -23.90 -13.30
C LEU A 18 -0.02 -22.66 -13.39
N THR A 19 -0.13 -21.71 -12.48
CA THR A 19 0.78 -20.54 -12.48
C THR A 19 2.22 -20.96 -12.23
N THR A 20 2.41 -21.89 -11.30
CA THR A 20 3.71 -22.48 -11.00
C THR A 20 4.21 -23.42 -12.11
N ILE A 21 3.33 -24.28 -12.63
CA ILE A 21 3.71 -25.28 -13.64
C ILE A 21 4.09 -24.62 -14.97
N ILE A 22 3.27 -23.69 -15.47
CA ILE A 22 3.53 -22.98 -16.74
C ILE A 22 4.85 -22.21 -16.66
N ALA A 23 5.08 -21.47 -15.56
CA ALA A 23 6.32 -20.73 -15.37
C ALA A 23 7.55 -21.66 -15.36
N ASN A 24 7.49 -22.81 -14.68
CA ASN A 24 8.57 -23.79 -14.68
C ASN A 24 8.81 -24.39 -16.08
N LEU A 25 7.76 -24.79 -16.77
CA LEU A 25 7.87 -25.40 -18.10
C LEU A 25 8.51 -24.43 -19.11
N GLU A 26 8.10 -23.16 -19.14
CA GLU A 26 8.64 -22.19 -20.07
C GLU A 26 10.04 -21.69 -19.68
N LEU A 27 10.23 -21.30 -18.41
CA LEU A 27 11.47 -20.61 -18.00
C LEU A 27 12.61 -21.55 -17.66
N LYS A 28 12.31 -22.80 -17.24
CA LYS A 28 13.34 -23.76 -16.82
C LYS A 28 13.52 -24.93 -17.76
N TYR A 29 12.43 -25.37 -18.39
CA TYR A 29 12.47 -26.56 -19.24
C TYR A 29 12.36 -26.25 -20.73
N GLY A 30 12.18 -24.98 -21.12
CA GLY A 30 12.15 -24.55 -22.52
C GLY A 30 10.91 -25.01 -23.31
N TYR A 31 9.86 -25.48 -22.62
CA TYR A 31 8.62 -25.81 -23.30
C TYR A 31 7.81 -24.55 -23.58
N ARG A 32 7.22 -24.45 -24.74
CA ARG A 32 6.28 -23.39 -25.08
C ARG A 32 4.86 -23.79 -24.70
N CYS A 33 4.33 -23.26 -23.60
CA CYS A 33 2.98 -23.51 -23.09
C CYS A 33 1.98 -22.42 -23.51
N LEU A 34 2.46 -21.19 -23.71
CA LEU A 34 1.66 -20.02 -24.03
C LEU A 34 2.14 -19.37 -25.34
N PRO A 35 1.28 -18.58 -26.00
CA PRO A 35 1.73 -17.70 -27.08
C PRO A 35 2.82 -16.74 -26.58
N GLU A 36 3.70 -16.32 -27.50
CA GLU A 36 4.82 -15.42 -27.18
C GLU A 36 4.37 -14.14 -26.46
N GLY A 37 5.11 -13.73 -25.41
CA GLY A 37 4.83 -12.56 -24.60
C GLY A 37 3.66 -12.71 -23.60
N ARG A 38 2.96 -13.85 -23.56
CA ARG A 38 1.81 -14.03 -22.66
C ARG A 38 2.19 -14.42 -21.24
N LEU A 39 3.38 -14.95 -21.01
CA LEU A 39 3.85 -15.32 -19.68
C LEU A 39 3.89 -14.13 -18.73
N GLN A 40 4.21 -12.92 -19.24
CA GLN A 40 4.19 -11.66 -18.46
C GLN A 40 2.79 -11.29 -17.92
N GLY A 41 1.73 -11.91 -18.43
CA GLY A 41 0.37 -11.73 -17.90
C GLY A 41 0.03 -12.62 -16.69
N LEU A 42 0.95 -13.51 -16.27
CA LEU A 42 0.64 -14.56 -15.30
C LEU A 42 0.30 -14.02 -13.92
N THR A 43 1.08 -13.04 -13.41
CA THR A 43 0.82 -12.38 -12.13
C THR A 43 -0.54 -11.67 -12.12
N ARG A 44 -0.85 -10.93 -13.20
CA ARG A 44 -2.15 -10.25 -13.33
C ARG A 44 -3.32 -11.24 -13.36
N LEU A 45 -3.16 -12.38 -14.08
CA LEU A 45 -4.18 -13.43 -14.12
C LEU A 45 -4.42 -14.02 -12.74
N SER A 46 -3.35 -14.36 -12.02
CA SER A 46 -3.43 -14.90 -10.66
C SER A 46 -4.20 -13.96 -9.72
N ARG A 47 -3.84 -12.68 -9.70
CA ARG A 47 -4.53 -11.66 -8.89
C ARG A 47 -5.99 -11.55 -9.25
N LYS A 48 -6.31 -11.49 -10.56
CA LYS A 48 -7.71 -11.41 -11.02
C LYS A 48 -8.56 -12.58 -10.56
N VAL A 49 -8.00 -13.78 -10.51
CA VAL A 49 -8.71 -14.97 -10.02
C VAL A 49 -8.94 -14.88 -8.51
N TRP A 50 -7.94 -14.47 -7.71
CA TRP A 50 -8.12 -14.24 -6.27
C TRP A 50 -9.16 -13.15 -5.97
N GLU A 51 -9.11 -12.02 -6.67
CA GLU A 51 -10.12 -10.95 -6.57
C GLU A 51 -11.53 -11.44 -6.86
N THR A 52 -11.68 -12.25 -7.93
CA THR A 52 -13.01 -12.80 -8.32
C THR A 52 -13.59 -13.72 -7.25
N LEU A 53 -12.73 -14.38 -6.48
CA LEU A 53 -13.13 -15.23 -5.36
C LEU A 53 -13.32 -14.46 -4.04
N ALA A 54 -13.07 -13.15 -4.03
CA ALA A 54 -13.03 -12.33 -2.82
C ALA A 54 -12.11 -12.94 -1.74
N PHE A 55 -10.95 -13.46 -2.16
CA PHE A 55 -9.99 -14.14 -1.29
C PHE A 55 -8.59 -13.56 -1.48
N ASP A 56 -7.89 -13.29 -0.36
CA ASP A 56 -6.50 -12.88 -0.40
C ASP A 56 -5.61 -14.07 -0.72
N GLY A 57 -4.96 -14.04 -1.87
CA GLY A 57 -4.02 -15.08 -2.26
C GLY A 57 -2.78 -15.12 -1.35
N PRO A 58 -2.08 -16.28 -1.27
CA PRO A 58 -0.85 -16.39 -0.50
C PRO A 58 0.21 -15.40 -1.00
N LEU A 59 0.72 -14.55 -0.11
CA LEU A 59 1.76 -13.56 -0.46
C LEU A 59 3.00 -14.20 -1.05
N GLY A 60 3.39 -15.39 -0.56
CA GLY A 60 4.56 -16.15 -1.01
C GLY A 60 4.26 -17.15 -2.13
N GLN A 61 3.12 -17.06 -2.83
CA GLN A 61 2.81 -17.98 -3.96
C GLN A 61 3.92 -17.91 -5.01
N PRO A 62 4.50 -19.05 -5.42
CA PRO A 62 5.60 -19.08 -6.37
C PRO A 62 5.28 -18.28 -7.65
N TYR A 63 6.23 -17.46 -8.09
CA TYR A 63 6.20 -16.58 -9.27
C TYR A 63 5.21 -15.41 -9.19
N VAL A 64 3.99 -15.58 -8.70
CA VAL A 64 2.88 -14.62 -8.85
C VAL A 64 2.51 -13.92 -7.55
N GLY A 65 2.91 -14.44 -6.40
CA GLY A 65 2.65 -13.83 -5.10
C GLY A 65 3.33 -12.45 -4.97
N SER A 66 2.72 -11.57 -4.20
CA SER A 66 3.23 -10.20 -4.01
C SER A 66 4.59 -10.16 -3.29
N SER A 67 4.96 -11.23 -2.59
CA SER A 67 6.26 -11.40 -1.92
C SER A 67 7.16 -12.45 -2.58
N ALA A 68 6.79 -12.98 -3.76
CA ALA A 68 7.56 -14.02 -4.45
C ALA A 68 9.00 -13.60 -4.81
N PHE A 69 9.21 -12.29 -5.04
CA PHE A 69 10.50 -11.67 -5.32
C PHE A 69 10.83 -10.59 -4.30
N ALA A 70 10.46 -10.83 -3.04
CA ALA A 70 10.72 -9.90 -1.95
C ALA A 70 11.96 -10.32 -1.16
N HIS A 71 12.88 -9.41 -0.95
CA HIS A 71 14.12 -9.61 -0.21
C HIS A 71 14.12 -8.76 1.06
N LYS A 72 14.23 -9.40 2.23
CA LYS A 72 14.18 -8.75 3.55
C LYS A 72 15.52 -8.74 4.28
N GLY A 73 16.31 -9.79 4.14
CA GLY A 73 17.60 -9.91 4.82
C GLY A 73 18.68 -9.04 4.21
N GLY A 74 19.48 -8.32 5.05
CA GLY A 74 20.53 -7.41 4.59
C GLY A 74 21.57 -8.06 3.67
N VAL A 75 21.94 -9.32 3.93
CA VAL A 75 22.86 -10.11 3.07
C VAL A 75 22.21 -10.40 1.72
N HIS A 76 20.92 -10.81 1.70
CA HIS A 76 20.17 -11.08 0.48
C HIS A 76 20.06 -9.84 -0.39
N VAL A 77 19.66 -8.71 0.20
CA VAL A 77 19.52 -7.44 -0.51
C VAL A 77 20.85 -6.99 -1.09
N SER A 78 21.94 -7.04 -0.31
CA SER A 78 23.26 -6.67 -0.78
C SER A 78 23.74 -7.57 -1.94
N ALA A 79 23.44 -8.87 -1.89
CA ALA A 79 23.79 -9.80 -2.95
C ALA A 79 22.97 -9.55 -4.22
N VAL A 80 21.65 -9.41 -4.11
CA VAL A 80 20.75 -9.14 -5.24
C VAL A 80 21.06 -7.81 -5.91
N GLN A 81 21.46 -6.78 -5.16
CA GLN A 81 21.88 -5.49 -5.73
C GLN A 81 23.16 -5.61 -6.57
N ARG A 82 24.08 -6.52 -6.20
CA ARG A 82 25.31 -6.77 -6.96
C ARG A 82 25.06 -7.67 -8.16
N ASN A 83 24.32 -8.75 -7.94
CA ASN A 83 23.92 -9.69 -8.98
C ASN A 83 22.57 -10.34 -8.58
N PRO A 84 21.46 -10.02 -9.27
CA PRO A 84 20.15 -10.60 -9.01
C PRO A 84 20.15 -12.14 -9.04
N GLU A 85 20.91 -12.78 -9.91
CA GLU A 85 20.97 -14.23 -10.05
C GLU A 85 21.44 -14.98 -8.80
N THR A 86 21.99 -14.27 -7.81
CA THR A 86 22.39 -14.89 -6.53
C THR A 86 21.22 -15.44 -5.73
N TYR A 87 20.02 -14.84 -5.87
CA TYR A 87 18.81 -15.25 -5.17
C TYR A 87 17.57 -15.35 -6.06
N GLU A 88 17.60 -14.79 -7.26
CA GLU A 88 16.51 -14.85 -8.22
C GLU A 88 16.89 -15.79 -9.37
N HIS A 89 16.23 -16.92 -9.43
CA HIS A 89 16.46 -17.93 -10.47
C HIS A 89 15.75 -17.62 -11.79
N VAL A 90 14.91 -16.58 -11.81
CA VAL A 90 14.24 -15.98 -12.97
C VAL A 90 14.07 -14.49 -12.72
N THR A 91 13.98 -13.69 -13.78
CA THR A 91 13.65 -12.27 -13.64
C THR A 91 12.17 -12.10 -13.30
N PRO A 92 11.81 -11.27 -12.31
CA PRO A 92 10.41 -11.06 -11.93
C PRO A 92 9.52 -10.64 -13.09
N GLU A 93 10.04 -9.80 -13.97
CA GLU A 93 9.33 -9.23 -15.12
C GLU A 93 8.91 -10.31 -16.14
N SER A 94 9.62 -11.45 -16.19
CA SER A 94 9.26 -12.57 -17.07
C SER A 94 7.87 -13.13 -16.80
N VAL A 95 7.38 -12.99 -15.57
CA VAL A 95 6.03 -13.42 -15.13
C VAL A 95 5.10 -12.25 -14.79
N GLY A 96 5.53 -11.01 -15.09
CA GLY A 96 4.79 -9.79 -14.79
C GLY A 96 4.75 -9.41 -13.32
N ASN A 97 5.74 -9.87 -12.54
CA ASN A 97 5.95 -9.47 -11.16
C ASN A 97 7.07 -8.42 -11.07
N SER A 98 7.39 -7.97 -9.86
CA SER A 98 8.47 -7.01 -9.62
C SER A 98 9.26 -7.38 -8.38
N ARG A 99 10.55 -7.00 -8.36
CA ARG A 99 11.40 -7.14 -7.19
C ARG A 99 10.97 -6.15 -6.12
N LYS A 100 10.89 -6.62 -4.87
CA LYS A 100 10.61 -5.79 -3.71
C LYS A 100 11.72 -5.92 -2.67
N ILE A 101 12.17 -4.79 -2.15
CA ILE A 101 13.06 -4.77 -0.99
C ILE A 101 12.21 -4.39 0.21
N LEU A 102 12.02 -5.36 1.11
CA LEU A 102 11.20 -5.18 2.31
C LEU A 102 12.05 -4.54 3.42
N ILE A 103 11.46 -3.59 4.12
CA ILE A 103 12.07 -2.92 5.28
C ILE A 103 11.41 -3.50 6.52
N SER A 104 12.23 -3.97 7.46
CA SER A 104 11.74 -4.46 8.76
C SER A 104 12.81 -4.32 9.83
N GLU A 105 12.42 -4.53 11.06
CA GLU A 105 13.26 -4.58 12.26
C GLU A 105 14.56 -5.39 12.10
N LEU A 106 14.51 -6.48 11.28
CA LEU A 106 15.65 -7.34 10.96
C LEU A 106 16.45 -6.85 9.74
N SER A 107 15.97 -5.84 9.04
CA SER A 107 16.71 -5.20 7.96
C SER A 107 17.77 -4.31 8.59
N GLY A 108 18.98 -4.79 8.73
CA GLY A 108 20.09 -3.94 9.18
C GLY A 108 20.16 -2.65 8.37
N GLY A 109 20.75 -1.57 8.94
CA GLY A 109 20.82 -0.23 8.32
C GLY A 109 21.26 -0.17 6.85
N SER A 110 21.74 -1.27 6.29
CA SER A 110 22.10 -1.43 4.88
C SER A 110 20.90 -1.36 3.93
N ASN A 111 19.74 -1.89 4.29
CA ASN A 111 18.56 -1.94 3.39
C ASN A 111 17.80 -0.62 3.35
N VAL A 112 17.65 0.01 4.50
CA VAL A 112 17.13 1.37 4.58
C VAL A 112 18.06 2.31 3.83
N ARG A 113 19.38 2.18 4.05
CA ARG A 113 20.39 2.97 3.33
C ARG A 113 20.34 2.73 1.83
N ALA A 114 20.12 1.51 1.37
CA ALA A 114 20.02 1.19 -0.06
C ALA A 114 18.77 1.80 -0.71
N LYS A 115 17.61 1.71 -0.05
CA LYS A 115 16.35 2.33 -0.52
C LYS A 115 16.46 3.87 -0.47
N LEU A 116 17.07 4.41 0.59
CA LEU A 116 17.35 5.83 0.73
C LEU A 116 18.35 6.33 -0.31
N ALA A 117 19.45 5.58 -0.56
CA ALA A 117 20.49 5.97 -1.50
C ALA A 117 19.99 6.06 -2.95
N ASN A 118 19.02 5.23 -3.33
CA ASN A 118 18.43 5.28 -4.67
C ASN A 118 17.47 6.46 -4.85
N ARG A 119 16.72 6.84 -3.81
CA ARG A 119 15.70 7.89 -3.91
C ARG A 119 16.19 9.24 -3.36
N TYR A 120 17.17 9.21 -2.46
CA TYR A 120 17.75 10.37 -1.79
C TYR A 120 19.29 10.26 -1.75
N PRO A 121 19.98 10.47 -2.89
CA PRO A 121 21.44 10.31 -2.98
C PRO A 121 22.23 11.16 -1.99
N GLU A 122 21.65 12.28 -1.55
CA GLU A 122 22.23 13.20 -0.58
C GLU A 122 22.40 12.61 0.83
N LEU A 123 21.73 11.50 1.13
CA LEU A 123 21.84 10.79 2.41
C LEU A 123 23.03 9.83 2.50
N GLN A 124 23.78 9.65 1.43
CA GLN A 124 24.93 8.74 1.45
C GLN A 124 25.99 9.18 2.47
N GLY A 125 26.19 8.32 3.48
CA GLY A 125 27.30 8.48 4.44
C GLY A 125 27.04 9.39 5.64
N LYS A 126 25.80 9.83 5.90
CA LYS A 126 25.51 10.82 6.95
C LYS A 126 24.78 10.27 8.18
N THR A 127 24.95 10.94 9.30
CA THR A 127 24.24 10.72 10.58
C THR A 127 22.71 10.72 10.41
N SER A 128 22.19 11.46 9.43
CA SER A 128 20.76 11.50 9.10
C SER A 128 20.16 10.13 8.78
N ALA A 129 20.92 9.24 8.12
CA ALA A 129 20.45 7.87 7.84
C ALA A 129 20.29 7.03 9.11
N THR A 130 21.08 7.30 10.16
CA THR A 130 20.97 6.61 11.45
C THR A 130 19.71 7.06 12.20
N ASN A 131 19.44 8.35 12.25
CA ASN A 131 18.25 8.90 12.92
C ASN A 131 16.95 8.43 12.24
N ILE A 132 16.95 8.34 10.90
CA ILE A 132 15.81 7.78 10.15
C ILE A 132 15.59 6.31 10.51
N LEU A 133 16.68 5.54 10.62
CA LEU A 133 16.60 4.12 10.99
C LEU A 133 16.05 3.94 12.41
N GLU A 134 16.50 4.74 13.37
CA GLU A 134 16.00 4.73 14.75
C GLU A 134 14.50 5.05 14.80
N ASP A 135 14.03 6.09 14.10
CA ASP A 135 12.61 6.43 14.06
C ASP A 135 11.76 5.33 13.38
N ILE A 136 12.30 4.67 12.36
CA ILE A 136 11.63 3.50 11.75
C ILE A 136 11.47 2.38 12.77
N GLN A 137 12.53 2.06 13.52
CA GLN A 137 12.51 1.02 14.54
C GLN A 137 11.52 1.35 15.66
N ASP A 138 11.52 2.59 16.15
CA ASP A 138 10.59 3.06 17.17
C ASP A 138 9.13 2.96 16.71
N LYS A 139 8.85 3.33 15.46
CA LYS A 139 7.51 3.18 14.88
C LYS A 139 7.13 1.72 14.70
N GLU A 140 8.04 0.85 14.28
CA GLU A 140 7.78 -0.60 14.17
C GLU A 140 7.49 -1.21 15.55
N HIS A 141 8.21 -0.82 16.59
CA HIS A 141 7.89 -1.18 17.98
C HIS A 141 6.52 -0.65 18.44
N ALA A 142 6.13 0.53 17.97
CA ALA A 142 4.79 1.08 18.22
C ALA A 142 3.68 0.37 17.43
N GLY A 143 4.04 -0.54 16.49
CA GLY A 143 3.13 -1.38 15.75
C GLY A 143 3.00 -1.02 14.25
N TYR A 144 3.73 -0.04 13.74
CA TYR A 144 3.77 0.26 12.31
C TYR A 144 4.43 -0.87 11.52
N SER A 145 4.19 -0.93 10.22
CA SER A 145 4.91 -1.79 9.28
C SER A 145 5.03 -1.06 7.95
N PHE A 146 6.26 -0.83 7.54
CA PHE A 146 6.55 -0.14 6.28
C PHE A 146 6.76 -1.11 5.11
N GLU A 147 6.44 -2.40 5.30
CA GLU A 147 6.66 -3.46 4.30
C GLU A 147 5.92 -3.17 2.99
N ASN A 148 4.65 -2.72 3.09
CA ASN A 148 3.82 -2.34 1.95
C ASN A 148 3.31 -0.89 2.08
N ALA A 149 3.98 -0.05 2.88
CA ALA A 149 3.61 1.34 3.14
C ALA A 149 4.72 2.28 2.68
N ASP A 150 5.09 2.18 1.41
CA ASP A 150 6.16 2.97 0.81
C ASP A 150 5.83 4.48 0.76
N GLY A 151 4.55 4.86 0.66
CA GLY A 151 4.12 6.24 0.81
C GLY A 151 4.38 6.79 2.22
N SER A 152 3.98 6.05 3.28
CA SER A 152 4.28 6.45 4.67
C SER A 152 5.77 6.49 4.95
N PHE A 153 6.53 5.53 4.40
CA PHE A 153 7.99 5.52 4.50
C PHE A 153 8.62 6.76 3.86
N ASP A 154 8.21 7.10 2.63
CA ASP A 154 8.71 8.28 1.92
C ASP A 154 8.43 9.57 2.68
N LEU A 155 7.20 9.72 3.19
CA LEU A 155 6.82 10.89 4.00
C LEU A 155 7.64 10.99 5.29
N LEU A 156 7.94 9.86 5.95
CA LEU A 156 8.80 9.83 7.12
C LEU A 156 10.21 10.34 6.77
N VAL A 157 10.79 9.85 5.69
CA VAL A 157 12.11 10.30 5.21
C VAL A 157 12.11 11.78 4.89
N ARG A 158 11.09 12.27 4.15
CA ARG A 158 10.96 13.69 3.81
C ARG A 158 10.84 14.59 5.04
N ARG A 159 10.17 14.15 6.10
CA ARG A 159 10.11 14.86 7.39
C ARG A 159 11.50 15.01 8.01
N HIS A 160 12.30 13.95 8.02
CA HIS A 160 13.67 13.99 8.54
C HIS A 160 14.61 14.87 7.72
N LEU A 161 14.39 14.97 6.41
CA LEU A 161 15.18 15.82 5.51
C LEU A 161 14.74 17.27 5.47
N GLY A 162 13.62 17.62 6.10
CA GLY A 162 13.02 18.96 5.99
C GLY A 162 12.38 19.21 4.61
N HIS A 163 12.17 18.17 3.81
CA HIS A 163 11.53 18.24 2.49
C HIS A 163 10.02 18.00 2.53
N PHE A 164 9.45 17.78 3.72
CA PHE A 164 8.02 17.65 3.90
C PHE A 164 7.39 19.03 4.10
N SER A 165 6.56 19.43 3.13
CA SER A 165 5.69 20.59 3.24
C SER A 165 4.24 20.12 3.16
N PRO A 166 3.45 20.22 4.25
CA PRO A 166 2.07 19.75 4.24
C PRO A 166 1.26 20.53 3.18
N CYS A 167 0.51 19.79 2.38
CA CYS A 167 -0.38 20.40 1.38
C CYS A 167 -1.62 21.00 2.02
N PHE A 168 -2.03 20.45 3.15
CA PHE A 168 -3.14 20.88 4.00
C PHE A 168 -2.89 20.43 5.43
N GLU A 169 -3.60 21.01 6.40
CA GLU A 169 -3.57 20.62 7.80
C GLU A 169 -4.95 20.09 8.23
N PRO A 170 -5.07 18.84 8.69
CA PRO A 170 -6.31 18.33 9.25
C PRO A 170 -6.55 18.97 10.62
N ILE A 171 -7.70 19.62 10.81
CA ILE A 171 -8.06 20.27 12.09
C ILE A 171 -8.83 19.28 12.96
N TYR A 172 -9.94 18.74 12.43
CA TYR A 172 -10.71 17.66 13.08
C TYR A 172 -11.55 16.89 12.07
N TYR A 173 -12.06 15.75 12.53
CA TYR A 173 -13.16 15.03 11.88
C TYR A 173 -14.24 14.68 12.92
N ARG A 174 -15.45 14.44 12.46
CA ARG A 174 -16.57 13.91 13.23
C ARG A 174 -17.28 12.86 12.38
N ILE A 175 -17.80 11.83 13.04
CA ILE A 175 -18.60 10.79 12.41
C ILE A 175 -19.90 10.72 13.15
N TYR A 176 -20.99 10.71 12.42
CA TYR A 176 -22.32 10.48 12.91
C TYR A 176 -22.84 9.18 12.31
N SER A 177 -23.10 8.21 13.17
CA SER A 177 -23.71 6.93 12.79
C SER A 177 -25.08 6.87 13.46
N PRO A 178 -26.18 7.12 12.71
CA PRO A 178 -27.52 7.05 13.29
C PRO A 178 -27.81 5.60 13.67
N ALA A 179 -28.10 5.35 14.97
CA ALA A 179 -28.71 4.10 15.38
C ALA A 179 -30.18 4.15 14.96
N ASN A 180 -30.56 3.38 13.97
CA ASN A 180 -31.98 3.22 13.63
C ASN A 180 -32.68 2.41 14.73
N GLU A 181 -33.36 3.09 15.65
CA GLU A 181 -34.24 2.47 16.63
C GLU A 181 -35.57 1.94 16.02
N SER A 182 -35.78 2.10 14.70
CA SER A 182 -37.07 1.86 14.02
C SER A 182 -37.14 0.59 13.18
N ALA A 183 -36.19 -0.34 13.26
CA ALA A 183 -36.30 -1.63 12.59
C ALA A 183 -37.21 -2.59 13.37
N SER A 184 -38.51 -2.28 13.45
CA SER A 184 -39.54 -3.20 13.98
C SER A 184 -40.04 -4.21 12.96
N ASP A 185 -39.53 -4.20 11.73
CA ASP A 185 -39.86 -5.17 10.69
C ASP A 185 -38.63 -6.01 10.32
N GLN A 186 -38.68 -7.28 10.68
CA GLN A 186 -37.61 -8.25 10.45
C GLN A 186 -37.30 -8.57 8.98
N ASN A 187 -37.93 -7.90 8.02
CA ASN A 187 -37.78 -8.13 6.59
C ASN A 187 -37.23 -6.93 5.80
N ASP A 188 -36.97 -5.79 6.43
CA ASP A 188 -36.40 -4.64 5.71
C ASP A 188 -34.91 -4.47 6.03
N VAL A 189 -34.07 -5.11 5.20
CA VAL A 189 -32.59 -5.00 5.22
C VAL A 189 -32.14 -3.65 4.63
N THR A 190 -33.05 -2.78 4.29
CA THR A 190 -32.79 -1.50 3.67
C THR A 190 -33.19 -0.36 4.59
N ILE A 191 -32.27 0.14 5.28
CA ILE A 191 -31.96 1.50 5.73
C ILE A 191 -31.09 1.39 7.00
N ALA A 192 -29.88 0.87 6.84
CA ALA A 192 -28.80 1.39 7.65
C ALA A 192 -28.68 2.86 7.27
N GLY A 193 -29.04 3.78 8.13
CA GLY A 193 -28.89 5.21 7.86
C GLY A 193 -27.47 5.48 7.38
N ALA A 194 -27.33 6.21 6.29
CA ALA A 194 -26.02 6.54 5.74
C ALA A 194 -25.14 7.12 6.84
N ILE A 195 -23.93 6.62 6.97
CA ILE A 195 -22.96 7.16 7.92
C ILE A 195 -22.47 8.48 7.36
N GLU A 196 -22.61 9.54 8.14
CA GLU A 196 -22.15 10.88 7.78
C GLU A 196 -20.82 11.19 8.47
N ALA A 197 -19.88 11.77 7.74
CA ALA A 197 -18.67 12.34 8.31
C ALA A 197 -18.51 13.81 7.94
N SER A 198 -18.03 14.62 8.87
CA SER A 198 -17.60 15.99 8.62
C SER A 198 -16.09 16.11 8.87
N VAL A 199 -15.40 16.76 7.94
CA VAL A 199 -13.94 16.96 7.98
C VAL A 199 -13.65 18.45 7.87
N LYS A 200 -12.82 18.97 8.77
CA LYS A 200 -12.30 20.34 8.70
C LYS A 200 -10.80 20.31 8.46
N VAL A 201 -10.37 20.97 7.41
CA VAL A 201 -8.96 21.11 7.03
C VAL A 201 -8.59 22.58 6.86
N ARG A 202 -7.29 22.90 6.95
CA ARG A 202 -6.73 24.19 6.60
C ARG A 202 -5.83 24.05 5.38
N ILE A 203 -6.02 24.93 4.38
CA ILE A 203 -5.19 25.02 3.17
C ILE A 203 -4.69 26.46 3.07
N GLY A 204 -3.41 26.69 3.34
CA GLY A 204 -2.89 28.05 3.54
C GLY A 204 -3.58 28.71 4.72
N ASP A 205 -4.22 29.86 4.49
CA ASP A 205 -4.96 30.62 5.52
C ASP A 205 -6.47 30.30 5.55
N GLU A 206 -6.94 29.44 4.66
CA GLU A 206 -8.37 29.13 4.52
C GLU A 206 -8.73 27.83 5.26
N GLU A 207 -9.78 27.88 6.09
CA GLU A 207 -10.38 26.73 6.73
C GLU A 207 -11.62 26.26 5.97
N ILE A 208 -11.60 24.99 5.56
CA ILE A 208 -12.65 24.36 4.76
C ILE A 208 -13.31 23.27 5.60
N LEU A 209 -14.64 23.31 5.68
CA LEU A 209 -15.46 22.29 6.33
C LEU A 209 -16.35 21.63 5.28
N CYS A 210 -16.23 20.33 5.11
CA CYS A 210 -17.10 19.54 4.25
C CYS A 210 -17.70 18.37 5.04
N ALA A 211 -18.89 17.95 4.63
CA ALA A 211 -19.57 16.77 5.13
C ALA A 211 -19.99 15.89 3.96
N ALA A 212 -19.92 14.58 4.16
CA ALA A 212 -20.32 13.60 3.16
C ALA A 212 -20.88 12.35 3.82
N GLU A 213 -21.76 11.67 3.10
CA GLU A 213 -22.25 10.33 3.45
C GLU A 213 -21.38 9.26 2.82
N GLY A 214 -21.34 8.07 3.45
CA GLY A 214 -20.64 6.91 2.93
C GLY A 214 -21.25 5.59 3.38
N ASN A 215 -20.85 4.50 2.74
CA ASN A 215 -21.27 3.15 3.09
C ASN A 215 -20.73 2.67 4.45
N GLY A 216 -19.73 3.39 4.97
CA GLY A 216 -19.09 3.14 6.25
C GLY A 216 -18.33 4.37 6.73
N PRO A 217 -17.85 4.37 8.00
CA PRO A 217 -17.23 5.54 8.60
C PRO A 217 -15.96 6.01 7.86
N VAL A 218 -15.17 5.09 7.33
CA VAL A 218 -13.95 5.41 6.59
C VAL A 218 -14.26 5.94 5.20
N ASP A 219 -15.29 5.39 4.53
CA ASP A 219 -15.76 5.87 3.24
C ASP A 219 -16.32 7.31 3.36
N ALA A 220 -17.17 7.55 4.36
CA ALA A 220 -17.69 8.89 4.65
C ALA A 220 -16.56 9.91 4.92
N LEU A 221 -15.55 9.54 5.72
CA LEU A 221 -14.37 10.37 5.96
C LEU A 221 -13.58 10.65 4.68
N ASN A 222 -13.37 9.64 3.85
CA ASN A 222 -12.66 9.78 2.58
C ASN A 222 -13.42 10.70 1.62
N GLN A 223 -14.74 10.54 1.51
CA GLN A 223 -15.57 11.40 0.68
C GLN A 223 -15.56 12.87 1.15
N ALA A 224 -15.69 13.10 2.48
CA ALA A 224 -15.66 14.43 3.05
C ALA A 224 -14.28 15.11 2.86
N LEU A 225 -13.19 14.35 3.04
CA LEU A 225 -11.83 14.85 2.81
C LEU A 225 -11.59 15.19 1.33
N ARG A 226 -12.04 14.31 0.42
CA ARG A 226 -11.96 14.55 -1.02
C ARG A 226 -12.70 15.82 -1.42
N GLN A 227 -13.92 16.02 -0.95
CA GLN A 227 -14.70 17.23 -1.21
C GLN A 227 -14.00 18.50 -0.70
N ALA A 228 -13.35 18.41 0.46
CA ALA A 228 -12.63 19.56 1.02
C ALA A 228 -11.37 19.93 0.21
N LEU A 229 -10.75 18.96 -0.45
CA LEU A 229 -9.46 19.16 -1.14
C LEU A 229 -9.58 19.36 -2.65
N GLN A 230 -10.61 18.78 -3.30
CA GLN A 230 -10.68 18.67 -4.77
C GLN A 230 -10.72 20.02 -5.50
N ALA A 231 -11.28 21.07 -4.89
CA ALA A 231 -11.33 22.40 -5.48
C ALA A 231 -9.93 23.04 -5.62
N ARG A 232 -9.01 22.71 -4.70
CA ARG A 232 -7.66 23.24 -4.64
C ARG A 232 -6.64 22.30 -5.30
N PHE A 233 -6.94 21.01 -5.28
CA PHE A 233 -6.10 19.91 -5.75
C PHE A 233 -6.92 18.97 -6.64
N PRO A 234 -7.25 19.38 -7.89
CA PRO A 234 -8.07 18.57 -8.79
C PRO A 234 -7.44 17.21 -9.14
N GLU A 235 -6.13 17.09 -9.05
CA GLU A 235 -5.38 15.85 -9.30
C GLU A 235 -5.78 14.69 -8.37
N ILE A 236 -6.33 14.98 -7.17
CA ILE A 236 -6.79 13.91 -6.26
C ILE A 236 -7.98 13.11 -6.80
N ASN A 237 -8.61 13.56 -7.90
CA ASN A 237 -9.66 12.78 -8.55
C ASN A 237 -9.14 11.44 -9.09
N ASP A 238 -7.84 11.36 -9.42
CA ASP A 238 -7.18 10.14 -9.87
C ASP A 238 -6.67 9.26 -8.71
N LEU A 239 -6.83 9.72 -7.47
CA LEU A 239 -6.48 8.94 -6.28
C LEU A 239 -7.61 7.98 -5.92
N HIS A 240 -7.38 6.68 -6.07
CA HIS A 240 -8.37 5.64 -5.78
C HIS A 240 -7.83 4.66 -4.74
N LEU A 241 -8.64 4.36 -3.72
CA LEU A 241 -8.36 3.30 -2.77
C LEU A 241 -8.54 1.94 -3.48
N SER A 242 -7.49 1.12 -3.51
CA SER A 242 -7.48 -0.21 -4.14
C SER A 242 -7.54 -1.34 -3.13
N ASP A 243 -7.01 -1.14 -1.91
CA ASP A 243 -7.10 -2.12 -0.81
C ASP A 243 -7.16 -1.44 0.55
N TYR A 244 -7.90 -2.07 1.48
CA TYR A 244 -8.06 -1.64 2.86
C TYR A 244 -7.93 -2.84 3.79
N THR A 245 -6.83 -2.92 4.52
CA THR A 245 -6.54 -4.02 5.44
C THR A 245 -6.42 -3.54 6.88
N VAL A 246 -7.12 -4.21 7.81
CA VAL A 246 -7.04 -3.96 9.25
C VAL A 246 -6.46 -5.17 9.95
N ARG A 247 -5.44 -4.98 10.77
CA ARG A 247 -4.85 -6.03 11.60
C ARG A 247 -4.78 -5.61 13.08
N VAL A 248 -5.19 -6.49 13.96
CA VAL A 248 -5.01 -6.31 15.41
C VAL A 248 -3.55 -6.62 15.75
N ILE A 249 -2.92 -5.68 16.48
CA ILE A 249 -1.56 -5.81 17.00
C ILE A 249 -1.67 -5.94 18.51
N ASN A 250 -0.90 -6.84 19.12
CA ASN A 250 -0.94 -7.08 20.58
C ASN A 250 -2.32 -7.56 21.08
N SER A 251 -2.83 -8.64 20.50
CA SER A 251 -4.12 -9.26 20.84
C SER A 251 -4.29 -9.65 22.34
N THR A 252 -3.20 -9.65 23.11
CA THR A 252 -3.21 -9.91 24.57
C THR A 252 -3.86 -8.80 25.39
N GLN A 253 -4.11 -7.62 24.79
CA GLN A 253 -4.77 -6.48 25.46
C GLN A 253 -6.28 -6.41 25.21
N GLU A 254 -6.88 -7.45 24.65
CA GLU A 254 -8.33 -7.56 24.36
C GLU A 254 -8.87 -6.33 23.60
N THR A 255 -9.87 -5.64 24.17
CA THR A 255 -10.50 -4.46 23.54
C THR A 255 -9.60 -3.21 23.49
N ALA A 256 -8.50 -3.19 24.24
CA ALA A 256 -7.51 -2.11 24.22
C ALA A 256 -6.35 -2.38 23.24
N ALA A 257 -6.44 -3.46 22.46
CA ALA A 257 -5.42 -3.81 21.48
C ALA A 257 -5.31 -2.70 20.42
N LYS A 258 -4.06 -2.38 20.02
CA LYS A 258 -3.84 -1.48 18.88
C LYS A 258 -4.23 -2.18 17.59
N VAL A 259 -4.72 -1.39 16.66
CA VAL A 259 -4.96 -1.82 15.28
C VAL A 259 -4.01 -1.11 14.33
N ARG A 260 -3.53 -1.85 13.35
CA ARG A 260 -2.81 -1.33 12.20
C ARG A 260 -3.75 -1.33 11.01
N VAL A 261 -3.92 -0.17 10.40
CA VAL A 261 -4.64 0.00 9.13
C VAL A 261 -3.62 0.23 8.04
N HIS A 262 -3.71 -0.56 7.00
CA HIS A 262 -2.93 -0.42 5.78
C HIS A 262 -3.87 -0.07 4.64
N LEU A 263 -3.57 0.99 3.90
CA LEU A 263 -4.30 1.43 2.72
C LEU A 263 -3.39 1.32 1.50
N GLU A 264 -3.89 0.72 0.43
CA GLU A 264 -3.25 0.78 -0.88
C GLU A 264 -4.05 1.68 -1.81
N HIS A 265 -3.38 2.57 -2.50
CA HIS A 265 -3.99 3.49 -3.45
C HIS A 265 -3.36 3.36 -4.83
N THR A 266 -4.18 3.60 -5.86
CA THR A 266 -3.71 3.86 -7.22
C THR A 266 -3.74 5.36 -7.48
N PHE A 267 -2.67 5.88 -8.09
CA PHE A 267 -2.55 7.29 -8.46
C PHE A 267 -1.61 7.45 -9.64
N GLU A 268 -2.02 8.18 -10.67
CA GLU A 268 -1.21 8.45 -11.89
C GLU A 268 -0.56 7.19 -12.50
N GLY A 269 -1.30 6.08 -12.49
CA GLY A 269 -0.85 4.80 -13.06
C GLY A 269 0.11 3.99 -12.19
N GLY A 270 0.48 4.48 -11.01
CA GLY A 270 1.24 3.77 -9.98
C GLY A 270 0.38 3.29 -8.82
N THR A 271 0.94 2.44 -7.96
CA THR A 271 0.35 2.01 -6.69
C THR A 271 1.29 2.34 -5.55
N PHE A 272 0.73 2.75 -4.41
CA PHE A 272 1.49 2.98 -3.18
C PHE A 272 0.66 2.65 -1.95
N GLY A 273 1.35 2.33 -0.84
CA GLY A 273 0.71 2.03 0.43
C GLY A 273 0.98 3.08 1.49
N THR A 274 0.02 3.23 2.41
CA THR A 274 0.16 4.03 3.64
C THR A 274 -0.31 3.26 4.85
N VAL A 275 0.15 3.63 6.05
CA VAL A 275 -0.14 2.92 7.29
C VAL A 275 -0.47 3.86 8.43
N GLY A 276 -1.51 3.50 9.19
CA GLY A 276 -1.86 4.15 10.45
C GLY A 276 -1.98 3.14 11.58
N VAL A 277 -1.60 3.55 12.78
CA VAL A 277 -1.68 2.71 14.00
C VAL A 277 -2.34 3.51 15.12
N ASN A 278 -3.36 2.93 15.72
CA ASN A 278 -4.04 3.50 16.89
C ASN A 278 -4.81 2.39 17.64
N VAL A 279 -5.29 2.66 18.85
CA VAL A 279 -6.29 1.81 19.54
C VAL A 279 -7.68 1.96 18.91
N ASP A 280 -7.98 3.10 18.32
CA ASP A 280 -9.19 3.40 17.58
C ASP A 280 -8.95 3.15 16.09
N VAL A 281 -9.70 2.24 15.48
CA VAL A 281 -9.62 1.87 14.06
C VAL A 281 -9.92 3.07 13.15
N ILE A 282 -10.87 3.92 13.54
CA ILE A 282 -11.21 5.12 12.75
C ILE A 282 -10.03 6.10 12.74
N LYS A 283 -9.41 6.31 13.91
CA LYS A 283 -8.23 7.17 14.01
C LYS A 283 -7.04 6.60 13.25
N ALA A 284 -6.84 5.28 13.29
CA ALA A 284 -5.80 4.61 12.50
C ALA A 284 -6.04 4.80 10.99
N SER A 285 -7.29 4.59 10.53
CA SER A 285 -7.69 4.80 9.13
C SER A 285 -7.52 6.25 8.69
N TRP A 286 -7.94 7.19 9.54
CA TRP A 286 -7.76 8.62 9.29
C TRP A 286 -6.29 9.00 9.10
N ASN A 287 -5.42 8.52 9.98
CA ASN A 287 -3.99 8.79 9.87
C ASN A 287 -3.40 8.25 8.54
N ALA A 288 -3.80 7.04 8.15
CA ALA A 288 -3.36 6.45 6.88
C ALA A 288 -3.91 7.22 5.66
N LEU A 289 -5.17 7.68 5.71
CA LEU A 289 -5.78 8.52 4.66
C LEU A 289 -5.03 9.85 4.52
N ILE A 290 -4.77 10.56 5.60
CA ILE A 290 -4.03 11.83 5.56
C ILE A 290 -2.65 11.65 4.92
N GLU A 291 -1.94 10.58 5.27
CA GLU A 291 -0.66 10.28 4.64
C GLU A 291 -0.81 9.97 3.14
N ALA A 292 -1.86 9.24 2.74
CA ALA A 292 -2.10 8.93 1.34
C ALA A 292 -2.31 10.20 0.49
N TYR A 293 -3.13 11.13 0.97
CA TYR A 293 -3.36 12.40 0.27
C TYR A 293 -2.09 13.27 0.23
N HIS A 294 -1.35 13.37 1.32
CA HIS A 294 -0.07 14.10 1.30
C HIS A 294 0.93 13.49 0.32
N PHE A 295 1.07 12.17 0.32
CA PHE A 295 2.00 11.48 -0.56
C PHE A 295 1.63 11.69 -2.04
N ALA A 296 0.36 11.49 -2.40
CA ALA A 296 -0.12 11.70 -3.76
C ALA A 296 0.13 13.13 -4.26
N LEU A 297 -0.23 14.13 -3.45
CA LEU A 297 -0.04 15.53 -3.81
C LEU A 297 1.44 15.93 -3.93
N MET A 298 2.29 15.39 -3.07
CA MET A 298 3.74 15.64 -3.17
C MET A 298 4.35 14.96 -4.38
N GLN A 299 3.97 13.72 -4.67
CA GLN A 299 4.41 12.99 -5.86
C GLN A 299 4.03 13.75 -7.15
N HIS A 300 2.80 14.25 -7.23
CA HIS A 300 2.36 15.07 -8.36
C HIS A 300 3.20 16.33 -8.54
N ARG A 301 3.51 17.06 -7.46
CA ARG A 301 4.37 18.26 -7.49
C ARG A 301 5.78 17.93 -7.97
N ASP A 302 6.38 16.86 -7.47
CA ASP A 302 7.72 16.42 -7.88
C ASP A 302 7.74 16.14 -9.39
N PHE A 303 6.77 15.37 -9.88
CA PHE A 303 6.65 15.06 -11.31
C PHE A 303 6.49 16.31 -12.18
N GLN A 304 5.70 17.27 -11.75
CA GLN A 304 5.55 18.54 -12.47
C GLN A 304 6.84 19.38 -12.49
N SER A 305 7.62 19.37 -11.40
CA SER A 305 8.90 20.08 -11.33
C SER A 305 9.93 19.47 -12.29
N GLU A 306 10.05 18.15 -12.34
CA GLU A 306 10.93 17.43 -13.25
C GLU A 306 10.58 17.71 -14.72
N GLN A 307 9.29 17.73 -15.08
CA GLN A 307 8.86 18.06 -16.44
C GLN A 307 9.17 19.51 -16.85
N ARG A 308 9.15 20.46 -15.92
CA ARG A 308 9.52 21.86 -16.19
C ARG A 308 11.03 22.00 -16.43
N ASP A 309 11.84 21.29 -15.65
CA ASP A 309 13.29 21.32 -15.79
C ASP A 309 13.73 20.70 -17.11
N LEU A 310 13.09 19.61 -17.55
CA LEU A 310 13.34 18.99 -18.86
C LEU A 310 12.94 19.88 -20.07
N LYS A 311 11.96 20.77 -19.90
CA LYS A 311 11.54 21.69 -20.97
C LYS A 311 12.41 22.95 -21.05
N ASN A 312 13.18 23.23 -20.01
CA ASN A 312 14.07 24.39 -19.93
C ASN A 312 15.53 24.04 -20.26
N THR A 313 15.82 22.78 -20.53
CA THR A 313 17.11 22.25 -21.01
C THR A 313 17.05 21.96 -22.50
#